data_63f8e4a1b2a9f61740101a88c6477b61
#
_entry.id   63f8e4a1b2a9f61740101a88c6477b61
#
_cell.length_a   1.000
_cell.length_b   1.000
_cell.length_c   1.000
_cell.angle_alpha   90.00
_cell.angle_beta   90.00
_cell.angle_gamma   90.00
#
_symmetry.space_group_name_H-M   'P 1'
#
loop_
_entity.id
_entity.type
_entity.pdbx_description
1 polymer ?
#
loop_
_entity_poly.entity_id
_entity_poly.type
_entity_poly.pdbx_seq_one_letter_code
_entity_poly.pdbx_strand_id
1 'polypeptide(L)'
;RSRGLGDVYKRQAVNNPIQAIKALTGFAEVPVRLDQHSRFRGEEFAWYEQRCTGCASCAKFCPLGIIKIVTDTSGKYEQDGGKYDIEVYDIDIGRCMFCGLCVQACPYDALHMGSGFEEGGYSRNDLVIDIERLKAAPKKPSTWYRPQIESQNFDPQSGDTREYLD
;
A
#
# COMPACT_ATOMS: atom_id res chain seq x y z
N ARG A 1 -0.89 31.76 10.41
CA ARG A 1 -2.12 31.28 11.06
C ARG A 1 -2.53 29.99 10.35
N SER A 2 -2.34 28.85 10.99
CA SER A 2 -2.90 27.59 10.52
C SER A 2 -4.42 27.70 10.54
N ARG A 3 -5.03 27.58 9.38
CA ARG A 3 -6.50 27.51 9.28
C ARG A 3 -6.90 26.13 9.78
N GLY A 4 -7.70 26.07 10.84
CA GLY A 4 -8.14 24.80 11.39
C GLY A 4 -8.99 23.98 10.41
N LEU A 5 -9.01 22.68 10.59
CA LEU A 5 -9.83 21.73 9.81
C LEU A 5 -11.28 22.19 9.66
N GLY A 6 -11.85 22.85 10.67
CA GLY A 6 -13.19 23.42 10.63
C GLY A 6 -13.42 24.46 9.51
N ASP A 7 -12.39 25.20 9.10
CA ASP A 7 -12.49 26.17 8.01
C ASP A 7 -12.54 25.50 6.63
N VAL A 8 -11.91 24.35 6.50
CA VAL A 8 -11.93 23.55 5.25
C VAL A 8 -13.34 22.99 5.04
N TYR A 9 -13.95 22.43 6.07
CA TYR A 9 -15.31 21.88 5.98
C TYR A 9 -16.36 22.97 5.74
N LYS A 10 -16.24 24.12 6.41
CA LYS A 10 -17.14 25.27 6.18
C LYS A 10 -17.05 25.78 4.73
N ARG A 11 -15.85 25.85 4.16
CA ARG A 11 -15.67 26.27 2.77
C ARG A 11 -16.25 25.24 1.79
N GLN A 12 -16.11 23.95 2.05
CA GLN A 12 -16.72 22.91 1.22
C GLN A 12 -18.25 22.98 1.25
N ALA A 13 -18.85 23.21 2.42
CA ALA A 13 -20.29 23.37 2.55
C ALA A 13 -20.81 24.61 1.82
N VAL A 14 -20.07 25.72 1.84
CA VAL A 14 -20.44 26.96 1.14
C VAL A 14 -20.26 26.81 -0.37
N ASN A 15 -19.20 26.14 -0.81
CA ASN A 15 -18.88 26.00 -2.23
C ASN A 15 -19.72 24.91 -2.93
N ASN A 16 -20.30 23.99 -2.18
CA ASN A 16 -21.16 22.95 -2.74
C ASN A 16 -22.40 22.68 -1.86
N PRO A 17 -23.37 23.59 -1.86
CA PRO A 17 -24.55 23.50 -1.01
C PRO A 17 -25.40 22.26 -1.32
N ILE A 18 -25.36 21.76 -2.55
CA ILE A 18 -26.11 20.56 -2.95
C ILE A 18 -25.55 19.32 -2.25
N GLN A 19 -24.22 19.20 -2.17
CA GLN A 19 -23.60 18.10 -1.44
C GLN A 19 -23.83 18.21 0.08
N ALA A 20 -23.80 19.42 0.63
CA ALA A 20 -24.10 19.64 2.03
C ALA A 20 -25.56 19.23 2.37
N ILE A 21 -26.53 19.57 1.51
CA ILE A 21 -27.92 19.16 1.67
C ILE A 21 -28.06 17.62 1.55
N LYS A 22 -27.40 17.00 0.58
CA LYS A 22 -27.39 15.54 0.43
C LYS A 22 -26.79 14.84 1.65
N ALA A 23 -25.73 15.39 2.24
CA ALA A 23 -25.12 14.87 3.45
C ALA A 23 -26.05 14.97 4.65
N LEU A 24 -26.76 16.11 4.81
CA LEU A 24 -27.73 16.32 5.87
C LEU A 24 -28.97 15.42 5.75
N THR A 25 -29.37 15.09 4.53
CA THR A 25 -30.50 14.21 4.24
C THR A 25 -30.16 12.72 4.22
N GLY A 26 -28.89 12.35 4.44
CA GLY A 26 -28.43 10.97 4.43
C GLY A 26 -28.29 10.35 3.04
N PHE A 27 -28.44 11.14 1.98
CA PHE A 27 -28.27 10.67 0.59
C PHE A 27 -26.83 10.71 0.07
N ALA A 28 -25.89 11.21 0.86
CA ALA A 28 -24.46 11.21 0.54
C ALA A 28 -23.64 10.63 1.68
N GLU A 29 -22.65 9.83 1.34
CA GLU A 29 -21.67 9.35 2.33
C GLU A 29 -20.83 10.51 2.85
N VAL A 30 -20.66 10.57 4.16
CA VAL A 30 -19.79 11.54 4.83
C VAL A 30 -18.83 10.73 5.72
N PRO A 31 -17.54 10.91 5.59
CA PRO A 31 -16.81 11.85 4.71
C PRO A 31 -16.84 11.46 3.24
N VAL A 32 -16.80 12.46 2.36
CA VAL A 32 -16.64 12.24 0.93
C VAL A 32 -15.27 11.59 0.67
N ARG A 33 -15.25 10.42 0.07
CA ARG A 33 -14.00 9.80 -0.36
C ARG A 33 -13.40 10.65 -1.47
N LEU A 34 -12.20 11.14 -1.23
CA LEU A 34 -11.42 11.84 -2.23
C LEU A 34 -10.57 10.82 -2.98
N ASP A 35 -10.60 10.89 -4.31
CA ASP A 35 -9.67 10.11 -5.12
C ASP A 35 -8.25 10.53 -4.78
N GLN A 36 -7.42 9.56 -4.46
CA GLN A 36 -6.03 9.82 -4.13
C GLN A 36 -5.20 9.86 -5.39
N HIS A 37 -4.19 10.70 -5.36
CA HIS A 37 -3.21 10.75 -6.44
C HIS A 37 -2.49 9.40 -6.55
N SER A 38 -2.28 8.92 -7.77
CA SER A 38 -1.65 7.63 -8.05
C SER A 38 -0.23 7.48 -7.48
N ARG A 39 0.45 8.58 -7.18
CA ARG A 39 1.76 8.59 -6.52
C ARG A 39 1.70 8.68 -5.00
N PHE A 40 0.52 8.60 -4.42
CA PHE A 40 0.39 8.65 -2.99
C PHE A 40 1.02 7.40 -2.35
N ARG A 41 1.87 7.60 -1.36
CA ARG A 41 2.43 6.52 -0.56
C ARG A 41 1.55 6.31 0.66
N GLY A 42 0.60 5.40 0.53
CA GLY A 42 -0.37 5.12 1.56
C GLY A 42 0.07 4.04 2.53
N GLU A 43 -0.74 3.87 3.56
CA GLU A 43 -0.54 2.91 4.65
C GLU A 43 -0.81 1.46 4.23
N GLU A 44 -1.66 1.27 3.23
CA GLU A 44 -1.89 -0.05 2.64
C GLU A 44 -0.69 -0.48 1.80
N PHE A 45 -0.43 -1.77 1.81
CA PHE A 45 0.58 -2.38 0.96
C PHE A 45 -0.08 -3.30 -0.06
N ALA A 46 0.26 -3.14 -1.34
CA ALA A 46 -0.10 -4.10 -2.37
C ALA A 46 1.02 -5.14 -2.49
N TRP A 47 0.72 -6.38 -2.12
CA TRP A 47 1.67 -7.48 -2.18
C TRP A 47 1.18 -8.56 -3.16
N TYR A 48 2.08 -8.98 -4.02
CA TYR A 48 1.86 -10.00 -5.05
C TYR A 48 2.61 -11.27 -4.65
N GLU A 49 1.89 -12.19 -4.02
CA GLU A 49 2.43 -13.46 -3.53
C GLU A 49 3.10 -14.27 -4.64
N GLN A 50 2.51 -14.26 -5.85
CA GLN A 50 3.02 -15.02 -6.99
C GLN A 50 4.41 -14.57 -7.45
N ARG A 51 4.74 -13.30 -7.22
CA ARG A 51 6.03 -12.70 -7.59
C ARG A 51 7.04 -12.74 -6.45
N CYS A 52 6.55 -12.83 -5.21
CA CYS A 52 7.42 -12.82 -4.05
C CYS A 52 8.16 -14.16 -3.91
N THR A 53 9.48 -14.09 -3.80
CA THR A 53 10.34 -15.27 -3.60
C THR A 53 10.75 -15.49 -2.15
N GLY A 54 10.34 -14.60 -1.22
CA GLY A 54 10.77 -14.70 0.18
C GLY A 54 12.22 -14.26 0.43
N CYS A 55 12.85 -13.54 -0.48
CA CYS A 55 14.28 -13.17 -0.41
C CYS A 55 14.62 -12.19 0.72
N ALA A 56 13.65 -11.66 1.41
CA ALA A 56 13.77 -10.72 2.53
C ALA A 56 14.53 -9.40 2.20
N SER A 57 14.70 -9.04 0.93
CA SER A 57 15.36 -7.79 0.54
C SER A 57 14.62 -6.57 1.11
N CYS A 58 13.28 -6.56 1.06
CA CYS A 58 12.47 -5.49 1.64
C CYS A 58 12.73 -5.31 3.16
N ALA A 59 12.90 -6.40 3.90
CA ALA A 59 13.22 -6.34 5.33
C ALA A 59 14.64 -5.82 5.58
N LYS A 60 15.61 -6.24 4.76
CA LYS A 60 17.02 -5.83 4.89
C LYS A 60 17.23 -4.34 4.59
N PHE A 61 16.48 -3.80 3.64
CA PHE A 61 16.56 -2.39 3.25
C PHE A 61 15.67 -1.47 4.09
N CYS A 62 14.84 -2.03 4.98
CA CYS A 62 14.01 -1.21 5.87
C CYS A 62 14.89 -0.55 6.95
N PRO A 63 15.00 0.79 6.98
CA PRO A 63 15.86 1.48 7.95
C PRO A 63 15.38 1.34 9.40
N LEU A 64 14.09 1.03 9.58
CA LEU A 64 13.47 0.89 10.90
C LEU A 64 13.31 -0.57 11.34
N GLY A 65 13.63 -1.54 10.48
CA GLY A 65 13.52 -2.95 10.78
C GLY A 65 12.10 -3.40 11.15
N ILE A 66 11.09 -2.81 10.51
CA ILE A 66 9.68 -3.05 10.82
C ILE A 66 9.03 -4.18 10.00
N ILE A 67 9.78 -4.77 9.09
CA ILE A 67 9.33 -5.86 8.25
C ILE A 67 9.93 -7.15 8.77
N LYS A 68 9.08 -8.10 9.15
CA LYS A 68 9.48 -9.42 9.60
C LYS A 68 9.08 -10.44 8.54
N ILE A 69 10.06 -11.19 8.05
CA ILE A 69 9.84 -12.29 7.12
C ILE A 69 10.45 -13.55 7.76
N VAL A 70 9.66 -14.59 7.85
CA VAL A 70 10.10 -15.92 8.22
C VAL A 70 9.75 -16.86 7.09
N THR A 71 10.75 -17.55 6.59
CA THR A 71 10.62 -18.52 5.51
C THR A 71 10.95 -19.90 6.02
N ASP A 72 10.24 -20.91 5.52
CA ASP A 72 10.60 -22.28 5.80
C ASP A 72 11.92 -22.62 5.09
N THR A 73 12.89 -23.10 5.87
CA THR A 73 14.18 -23.53 5.36
C THR A 73 14.16 -24.93 4.75
N SER A 74 13.08 -25.69 4.99
CA SER A 74 12.88 -27.02 4.43
C SER A 74 12.38 -26.97 2.97
N GLY A 75 11.96 -25.79 2.50
CA GLY A 75 11.51 -25.57 1.13
C GLY A 75 12.63 -25.92 0.16
N LYS A 76 12.35 -26.84 -0.73
CA LYS A 76 13.28 -27.26 -1.79
C LYS A 76 13.59 -26.03 -2.65
N TYR A 77 14.83 -25.61 -2.59
CA TYR A 77 15.37 -24.62 -3.50
C TYR A 77 15.40 -25.24 -4.90
N GLU A 78 14.39 -24.99 -5.71
CA GLU A 78 14.43 -25.33 -7.12
C GLU A 78 15.31 -24.31 -7.83
N GLN A 79 16.33 -24.80 -8.55
CA GLN A 79 17.40 -23.99 -9.12
C GLN A 79 16.94 -22.97 -10.18
N ASP A 80 15.71 -23.07 -10.66
CA ASP A 80 15.15 -22.16 -11.67
C ASP A 80 14.07 -21.25 -11.08
N GLY A 81 14.49 -20.34 -10.20
CA GLY A 81 13.58 -19.33 -9.63
C GLY A 81 12.81 -19.78 -8.39
N GLY A 82 13.44 -20.59 -7.56
CA GLY A 82 12.84 -21.18 -6.36
C GLY A 82 12.25 -20.13 -5.43
N LYS A 83 11.02 -20.38 -5.01
CA LYS A 83 10.35 -19.64 -3.96
C LYS A 83 10.61 -20.33 -2.64
N TYR A 84 10.86 -19.51 -1.61
CA TYR A 84 10.73 -19.97 -0.23
C TYR A 84 9.25 -19.90 0.17
N ASP A 85 8.79 -20.89 0.92
CA ASP A 85 7.49 -20.79 1.55
C ASP A 85 7.56 -19.75 2.67
N ILE A 86 6.70 -18.77 2.62
CA ILE A 86 6.69 -17.65 3.56
C ILE A 86 5.66 -17.97 4.64
N GLU A 87 6.14 -18.26 5.84
CA GLU A 87 5.30 -18.53 7.01
C GLU A 87 4.79 -17.23 7.65
N VAL A 88 5.67 -16.23 7.75
CA VAL A 88 5.36 -14.95 8.37
C VAL A 88 5.81 -13.82 7.45
N TYR A 89 4.91 -12.89 7.21
CA TYR A 89 5.23 -11.62 6.57
C TYR A 89 4.44 -10.52 7.26
N ASP A 90 5.08 -9.86 8.21
CA ASP A 90 4.49 -8.82 9.01
C ASP A 90 5.12 -7.47 8.68
N ILE A 91 4.31 -6.43 8.56
CA ILE A 91 4.74 -5.05 8.37
C ILE A 91 4.11 -4.19 9.46
N ASP A 92 4.91 -3.59 10.34
CA ASP A 92 4.45 -2.69 11.39
C ASP A 92 4.30 -1.27 10.85
N ILE A 93 3.11 -0.94 10.34
CA ILE A 93 2.83 0.40 9.78
C ILE A 93 2.84 1.50 10.84
N GLY A 94 2.60 1.16 12.10
CA GLY A 94 2.63 2.15 13.18
C GLY A 94 4.01 2.74 13.47
N ARG A 95 5.08 2.17 12.92
CA ARG A 95 6.45 2.71 12.94
C ARG A 95 6.98 3.01 11.54
N CYS A 96 6.19 2.76 10.51
CA CYS A 96 6.60 3.00 9.13
C CYS A 96 6.72 4.50 8.85
N MET A 97 7.82 4.90 8.23
CA MET A 97 8.01 6.28 7.77
C MET A 97 7.64 6.48 6.29
N PHE A 98 7.03 5.49 5.67
CA PHE A 98 6.59 5.53 4.26
C PHE A 98 7.67 5.98 3.26
N CYS A 99 8.93 5.62 3.52
CA CYS A 99 10.05 6.00 2.66
C CYS A 99 10.08 5.26 1.32
N GLY A 100 9.45 4.07 1.24
CA GLY A 100 9.36 3.26 0.04
C GLY A 100 10.63 2.49 -0.34
N LEU A 101 11.67 2.48 0.49
CA LEU A 101 12.90 1.72 0.21
C LEU A 101 12.65 0.22 0.07
N CYS A 102 11.66 -0.33 0.78
CA CYS A 102 11.25 -1.73 0.66
C CYS A 102 10.71 -2.07 -0.74
N VAL A 103 10.00 -1.12 -1.36
CA VAL A 103 9.49 -1.26 -2.74
C VAL A 103 10.64 -1.21 -3.73
N GLN A 104 11.53 -0.22 -3.60
CA GLN A 104 12.70 -0.07 -4.48
C GLN A 104 13.66 -1.27 -4.39
N ALA A 105 13.78 -1.86 -3.20
CA ALA A 105 14.64 -2.99 -2.95
C ALA A 105 14.09 -4.33 -3.46
N CYS A 106 12.80 -4.39 -3.85
CA CYS A 106 12.18 -5.61 -4.33
C CYS A 106 12.59 -5.89 -5.79
N PRO A 107 13.39 -6.94 -6.06
CA PRO A 107 13.84 -7.22 -7.42
C PRO A 107 12.76 -7.86 -8.30
N TYR A 108 11.63 -8.24 -7.71
CA TYR A 108 10.56 -8.98 -8.38
C TYR A 108 9.28 -8.18 -8.52
N ASP A 109 9.29 -6.90 -8.16
CA ASP A 109 8.09 -6.05 -8.16
C ASP A 109 6.90 -6.68 -7.43
N ALA A 110 7.19 -7.36 -6.33
CA ALA A 110 6.20 -8.06 -5.55
C ALA A 110 5.55 -7.19 -4.46
N LEU A 111 6.18 -6.08 -4.08
CA LEU A 111 5.71 -5.19 -3.02
C LEU A 111 5.61 -3.76 -3.54
N HIS A 112 4.45 -3.16 -3.33
CA HIS A 112 4.19 -1.76 -3.67
C HIS A 112 3.55 -1.03 -2.50
N MET A 113 3.75 0.29 -2.42
CA MET A 113 2.93 1.12 -1.55
C MET A 113 1.51 1.17 -2.11
N GLY A 114 0.53 1.13 -1.24
CA GLY A 114 -0.87 1.26 -1.63
C GLY A 114 -1.34 2.71 -1.64
N SER A 115 -2.60 2.89 -1.92
CA SER A 115 -3.26 4.19 -1.96
C SER A 115 -4.15 4.46 -0.75
N GLY A 116 -4.34 3.50 0.15
CA GLY A 116 -5.12 3.67 1.38
C GLY A 116 -4.41 4.54 2.42
N PHE A 117 -5.17 5.20 3.26
CA PHE A 117 -4.65 6.06 4.33
C PHE A 117 -5.53 6.06 5.59
N GLU A 118 -6.53 5.21 5.64
CA GLU A 118 -7.48 5.16 6.76
C GLU A 118 -7.22 3.93 7.64
N GLU A 119 -5.98 3.71 7.99
CA GLU A 119 -5.57 2.65 8.90
C GLU A 119 -5.54 3.19 10.32
N GLY A 120 -6.53 2.83 11.10
CA GLY A 120 -6.63 3.20 12.51
C GLY A 120 -6.99 1.99 13.36
N GLY A 121 -6.45 1.91 14.55
CA GLY A 121 -6.73 0.83 15.47
C GLY A 121 -6.80 1.30 16.92
N TYR A 122 -7.47 0.54 17.77
CA TYR A 122 -7.54 0.80 19.21
C TYR A 122 -6.32 0.26 19.95
N SER A 123 -5.60 -0.69 19.34
CA SER A 123 -4.41 -1.28 19.91
C SER A 123 -3.21 -1.14 18.99
N ARG A 124 -2.01 -1.23 19.57
CA ARG A 124 -0.76 -1.19 18.81
C ARG A 124 -0.65 -2.33 17.78
N ASN A 125 -1.20 -3.48 18.13
CA ASN A 125 -1.14 -4.66 17.29
C ASN A 125 -2.03 -4.54 16.04
N ASP A 126 -3.06 -3.71 16.09
CA ASP A 126 -3.95 -3.47 14.94
C ASP A 126 -3.20 -2.81 13.78
N LEU A 127 -2.07 -2.16 14.07
CA LEU A 127 -1.21 -1.51 13.09
C LEU A 127 -0.11 -2.45 12.53
N VAL A 128 -0.16 -3.73 12.85
CA VAL A 128 0.68 -4.75 12.22
C VAL A 128 -0.13 -5.42 11.11
N ILE A 129 0.33 -5.24 9.88
CA ILE A 129 -0.24 -5.91 8.73
C ILE A 129 0.43 -7.28 8.61
N ASP A 130 -0.31 -8.33 8.87
CA ASP A 130 0.14 -9.70 8.73
C ASP A 130 -0.01 -10.22 7.29
N ILE A 131 0.48 -11.44 7.04
CA ILE A 131 0.45 -12.07 5.72
C ILE A 131 -0.99 -12.23 5.19
N GLU A 132 -1.97 -12.49 6.05
CA GLU A 132 -3.36 -12.67 5.62
C GLU A 132 -3.99 -11.34 5.20
N ARG A 133 -3.71 -10.26 5.93
CA ARG A 133 -4.11 -8.91 5.54
C ARG A 133 -3.44 -8.48 4.25
N LEU A 134 -2.15 -8.81 4.05
CA LEU A 134 -1.44 -8.53 2.79
C LEU A 134 -2.05 -9.28 1.61
N LYS A 135 -2.48 -10.52 1.80
CA LYS A 135 -3.19 -11.31 0.78
C LYS A 135 -4.55 -10.72 0.44
N ALA A 136 -5.29 -10.30 1.45
CA ALA A 136 -6.64 -9.75 1.31
C ALA A 136 -6.65 -8.29 0.84
N ALA A 137 -5.54 -7.56 0.99
CA ALA A 137 -5.45 -6.16 0.63
C ALA A 137 -5.77 -5.90 -0.85
N PRO A 138 -6.46 -4.79 -1.16
CA PRO A 138 -6.75 -4.43 -2.54
C PRO A 138 -5.45 -4.21 -3.32
N LYS A 139 -5.37 -4.78 -4.51
CA LYS A 139 -4.20 -4.64 -5.38
C LYS A 139 -4.28 -3.31 -6.14
N LYS A 140 -4.14 -2.21 -5.41
CA LYS A 140 -4.09 -0.84 -5.94
C LYS A 140 -2.74 -0.21 -5.61
N PRO A 141 -1.69 -0.56 -6.34
CA PRO A 141 -0.37 -0.03 -6.07
C PRO A 141 -0.30 1.46 -6.41
N SER A 142 0.47 2.19 -5.64
CA SER A 142 0.88 3.54 -5.99
C SER A 142 1.95 3.51 -7.09
N THR A 143 1.91 4.46 -8.00
CA THR A 143 2.89 4.61 -9.09
C THR A 143 4.05 5.54 -8.71
N TRP A 144 4.19 5.92 -7.42
CA TRP A 144 5.17 6.90 -6.98
C TRP A 144 6.62 6.56 -7.42
N TYR A 145 6.97 5.29 -7.43
CA TYR A 145 8.28 4.81 -7.81
C TYR A 145 8.47 4.78 -9.34
N ARG A 146 7.38 4.49 -10.06
CA ARG A 146 7.37 4.39 -11.53
C ARG A 146 6.30 5.29 -12.13
N PRO A 147 6.46 6.62 -12.04
CA PRO A 147 5.44 7.56 -12.49
C PRO A 147 5.14 7.48 -13.98
N GLN A 148 6.08 6.95 -14.79
CA GLN A 148 5.91 6.78 -16.23
C GLN A 148 4.83 5.76 -16.60
N ILE A 149 4.50 4.83 -15.71
CA ILE A 149 3.44 3.84 -15.96
C ILE A 149 2.05 4.35 -15.59
N GLU A 150 1.94 5.51 -14.94
CA GLU A 150 0.68 6.14 -14.57
C GLU A 150 -0.20 6.41 -15.78
N SER A 151 0.39 6.92 -16.86
CA SER A 151 -0.31 7.23 -18.10
C SER A 151 -0.73 6.01 -18.91
N GLN A 152 -0.22 4.84 -18.59
CA GLN A 152 -0.46 3.60 -19.32
C GLN A 152 -1.52 2.70 -18.67
N ASN A 153 -2.24 3.20 -17.65
CA ASN A 153 -3.20 2.42 -16.87
C ASN A 153 -2.62 1.08 -16.40
N PHE A 154 -1.43 1.14 -15.84
CA PHE A 154 -0.70 -0.03 -15.38
C PHE A 154 -1.57 -0.92 -14.48
N ASP A 155 -1.84 -2.12 -14.97
CA ASP A 155 -2.46 -3.18 -14.18
C ASP A 155 -1.39 -4.19 -13.75
N PRO A 156 -0.97 -4.16 -12.48
CA PRO A 156 0.04 -5.09 -11.99
C PRO A 156 -0.43 -6.56 -11.98
N GLN A 157 -1.73 -6.81 -12.16
CA GLN A 157 -2.26 -8.17 -12.27
C GLN A 157 -2.13 -8.74 -13.68
N SER A 158 -2.02 -7.90 -14.70
CA SER A 158 -1.88 -8.35 -16.09
C SER A 158 -0.52 -9.01 -16.42
N GLY A 159 0.38 -9.05 -15.47
CA GLY A 159 1.49 -10.00 -15.45
C GLY A 159 2.76 -9.58 -16.15
N ASP A 160 2.77 -8.62 -17.05
CA ASP A 160 3.97 -8.32 -17.81
C ASP A 160 4.53 -6.93 -17.49
N THR A 161 5.23 -6.86 -16.35
CA THR A 161 6.00 -5.66 -15.99
C THR A 161 7.37 -5.62 -16.68
N ARG A 162 7.76 -6.67 -17.40
CA ARG A 162 9.08 -6.74 -18.04
C ARG A 162 9.21 -5.85 -19.26
N GLU A 163 8.10 -5.54 -19.94
CA GLU A 163 8.09 -4.59 -21.07
C GLU A 163 8.39 -3.14 -20.68
N TYR A 164 8.34 -2.80 -19.39
CA TYR A 164 8.59 -1.44 -18.93
C TYR A 164 9.98 -1.24 -18.31
N LEU A 165 10.84 -2.24 -18.36
CA LEU A 165 12.19 -2.23 -17.80
C LEU A 165 13.27 -2.03 -18.86
N ASP A 166 12.91 -2.06 -20.13
CA ASP A 166 13.77 -1.75 -21.28
C ASP A 166 13.52 -0.25 -21.71
#